data_e95093034f838d654584bdeda25844f9
#
_entry.id   e95093034f838d654584bdeda25844f9
#
_cell.length_a   1.000
_cell.length_b   1.000
_cell.length_c   1.000
_cell.angle_alpha   90.00
_cell.angle_beta   90.00
_cell.angle_gamma   90.00
#
_symmetry.space_group_name_H-M   'P 1'
#
loop_
_entity.id
_entity.type
_entity.pdbx_description
1 polymer ?
#
loop_
_entity_poly.entity_id
_entity_poly.type
_entity_poly.pdbx_seq_one_letter_code
_entity_poly.pdbx_strand_id
1 'polypeptide(L)'
;TATPAAGATTITVANNSMNGGAFTSNLAAGDLIMIIQMQGASVDINNYPVIIGQSHTAPSANLWDWWLAIEDFGAITNYNLSGHFQTVEVASVTGINTIELQCGVDYAYNHTKHVQVVRIPRFNDLTVSGGMNSIVPNAWNGQTGGIVALEIDDVFSINAGSSISASGFGFRGGQLDAFGQSGNPSNPNETRFPGTPY
;
A
#
# COMPACT_ATOMS: atom_id res chain seq x y z
N THR A 1 -3.91 11.49 13.13
CA THR A 1 -4.14 11.67 11.69
C THR A 1 -5.64 11.72 11.44
N ALA A 2 -6.12 12.71 10.69
CA ALA A 2 -7.52 12.84 10.28
C ALA A 2 -7.63 12.54 8.78
N THR A 3 -8.79 12.06 8.34
CA THR A 3 -9.11 11.93 6.91
C THR A 3 -9.33 13.33 6.34
N PRO A 4 -8.50 13.82 5.39
CA PRO A 4 -8.76 15.08 4.73
C PRO A 4 -9.98 14.95 3.82
N ALA A 5 -10.80 15.98 3.71
CA ALA A 5 -11.81 16.04 2.66
C ALA A 5 -11.14 16.24 1.30
N ALA A 6 -11.78 15.79 0.22
CA ALA A 6 -11.32 16.16 -1.13
C ALA A 6 -11.31 17.70 -1.27
N GLY A 7 -10.28 18.24 -1.88
CA GLY A 7 -10.02 19.66 -1.98
C GLY A 7 -9.31 20.29 -0.78
N ALA A 8 -9.08 19.56 0.31
CA ALA A 8 -8.36 20.08 1.47
C ALA A 8 -6.89 20.35 1.12
N THR A 9 -6.39 21.53 1.51
CA THR A 9 -4.98 21.92 1.36
C THR A 9 -4.15 21.68 2.61
N THR A 10 -4.75 21.19 3.68
CA THR A 10 -4.08 20.87 4.94
C THR A 10 -4.23 19.40 5.25
N ILE A 11 -3.11 18.74 5.52
CA ILE A 11 -3.09 17.35 5.99
C ILE A 11 -2.36 17.22 7.33
N THR A 12 -2.80 16.25 8.14
CA THR A 12 -2.16 15.92 9.41
C THR A 12 -1.51 14.55 9.34
N VAL A 13 -0.22 14.50 9.66
CA VAL A 13 0.59 13.28 9.69
C VAL A 13 1.05 12.96 11.11
N ALA A 14 1.59 11.77 11.34
CA ALA A 14 2.13 11.40 12.64
C ALA A 14 3.40 12.21 12.98
N ASN A 15 4.26 12.42 11.98
CA ASN A 15 5.46 13.23 12.07
C ASN A 15 5.78 13.79 10.68
N ASN A 16 6.03 15.08 10.59
CA ASN A 16 6.31 15.77 9.34
C ASN A 16 7.81 16.04 9.10
N SER A 17 8.71 15.56 9.94
CA SER A 17 10.15 15.78 9.71
C SER A 17 10.63 15.09 8.42
N MET A 18 10.21 13.85 8.18
CA MET A 18 10.53 13.06 6.98
C MET A 18 11.99 13.20 6.53
N ASN A 19 12.91 13.27 7.48
CA ASN A 19 14.35 13.29 7.25
C ASN A 19 14.92 11.87 7.36
N GLY A 20 16.06 11.64 6.70
CA GLY A 20 16.71 10.32 6.62
C GLY A 20 16.67 9.74 5.21
N GLY A 21 17.41 8.67 4.98
CA GLY A 21 17.60 8.12 3.63
C GLY A 21 18.25 9.14 2.69
N ALA A 22 17.56 9.56 1.66
CA ALA A 22 18.02 10.57 0.69
C ALA A 22 17.98 12.01 1.23
N PHE A 23 17.38 12.24 2.43
CA PHE A 23 17.14 13.58 2.95
C PHE A 23 17.96 13.86 4.20
N THR A 24 18.70 14.95 4.18
CA THR A 24 19.50 15.46 5.31
C THR A 24 18.80 16.58 6.08
N SER A 25 17.68 17.08 5.56
CA SER A 25 16.88 18.15 6.17
C SER A 25 15.45 17.69 6.41
N ASN A 26 14.73 18.35 7.31
CA ASN A 26 13.31 18.16 7.50
C ASN A 26 12.52 18.60 6.25
N LEU A 27 11.29 18.07 6.14
CA LEU A 27 10.33 18.51 5.13
C LEU A 27 10.11 20.02 5.20
N ALA A 28 10.10 20.68 4.04
CA ALA A 28 9.99 22.12 3.91
C ALA A 28 9.11 22.51 2.71
N ALA A 29 8.79 23.80 2.61
CA ALA A 29 8.10 24.34 1.44
C ALA A 29 8.90 24.07 0.14
N GLY A 30 8.19 23.68 -0.92
CA GLY A 30 8.78 23.31 -2.20
C GLY A 30 9.17 21.84 -2.32
N ASP A 31 9.15 21.07 -1.23
CA ASP A 31 9.33 19.62 -1.32
C ASP A 31 8.14 18.95 -2.00
N LEU A 32 8.41 17.90 -2.73
CA LEU A 32 7.38 17.06 -3.33
C LEU A 32 7.05 15.88 -2.42
N ILE A 33 5.77 15.62 -2.23
CA ILE A 33 5.28 14.44 -1.50
C ILE A 33 4.28 13.65 -2.32
N MET A 34 4.25 12.35 -2.09
CA MET A 34 3.19 11.45 -2.55
C MET A 34 2.27 11.11 -1.38
N ILE A 35 0.98 11.22 -1.59
CA ILE A 35 -0.06 10.72 -0.67
C ILE A 35 -0.65 9.48 -1.33
N ILE A 36 -0.65 8.34 -0.65
CA ILE A 36 -1.17 7.08 -1.19
C ILE A 36 -1.95 6.31 -0.14
N GLN A 37 -3.12 5.79 -0.52
CA GLN A 37 -3.89 4.90 0.33
C GLN A 37 -3.57 3.45 -0.03
N MET A 38 -3.02 2.71 0.93
CA MET A 38 -2.49 1.37 0.71
C MET A 38 -3.54 0.28 0.79
N GLN A 39 -4.62 0.48 1.54
CA GLN A 39 -5.64 -0.53 1.81
C GLN A 39 -7.05 0.05 1.70
N GLY A 40 -8.05 -0.82 1.77
CA GLY A 40 -9.45 -0.43 1.80
C GLY A 40 -10.32 -1.17 0.81
N ALA A 41 -9.74 -1.93 -0.13
CA ALA A 41 -10.51 -2.73 -1.06
C ALA A 41 -11.46 -3.68 -0.32
N SER A 42 -12.67 -3.78 -0.82
CA SER A 42 -13.66 -4.76 -0.38
C SER A 42 -13.57 -6.00 -1.25
N VAL A 43 -13.67 -7.16 -0.64
CA VAL A 43 -13.68 -8.44 -1.34
C VAL A 43 -14.99 -9.18 -1.09
N ASP A 44 -15.45 -9.96 -2.05
CA ASP A 44 -16.57 -10.84 -1.85
C ASP A 44 -16.14 -12.04 -1.00
N ILE A 45 -16.80 -12.18 0.15
CA ILE A 45 -16.60 -13.28 1.08
C ILE A 45 -17.87 -14.14 1.22
N ASN A 46 -18.95 -13.83 0.48
CA ASN A 46 -20.25 -14.48 0.67
C ASN A 46 -20.32 -15.84 -0.04
N ASN A 47 -19.54 -16.02 -1.10
CA ASN A 47 -19.49 -17.27 -1.87
C ASN A 47 -18.37 -18.19 -1.37
N TYR A 48 -18.35 -18.48 -0.07
CA TYR A 48 -17.37 -19.40 0.49
C TYR A 48 -17.50 -20.76 -0.21
N PRO A 49 -16.45 -21.31 -0.82
CA PRO A 49 -16.51 -22.65 -1.37
C PRO A 49 -16.83 -23.61 -0.21
N VAL A 50 -17.97 -24.25 -0.29
CA VAL A 50 -18.36 -25.26 0.70
C VAL A 50 -17.32 -26.37 0.63
N ILE A 51 -16.49 -26.48 1.67
CA ILE A 51 -15.49 -27.54 1.77
C ILE A 51 -16.23 -28.87 1.83
N ILE A 52 -15.89 -29.76 0.90
CA ILE A 52 -16.44 -31.11 0.83
C ILE A 52 -16.25 -31.81 2.17
N GLY A 53 -17.34 -32.19 2.82
CA GLY A 53 -17.33 -32.89 4.10
C GLY A 53 -18.18 -32.25 5.20
N GLN A 54 -18.62 -31.02 5.01
CA GLN A 54 -19.66 -30.43 5.87
C GLN A 54 -21.03 -30.72 5.26
N SER A 55 -21.91 -31.36 6.05
CA SER A 55 -23.29 -31.64 5.68
C SER A 55 -24.10 -30.34 5.58
N HIS A 56 -23.95 -29.66 4.45
CA HIS A 56 -24.90 -28.65 4.06
C HIS A 56 -25.92 -29.34 3.16
N THR A 57 -27.19 -29.25 3.52
CA THR A 57 -28.29 -29.60 2.64
C THR A 57 -28.24 -28.67 1.43
N ALA A 58 -27.51 -29.09 0.40
CA ALA A 58 -27.45 -28.37 -0.84
C ALA A 58 -28.86 -28.36 -1.48
N PRO A 59 -29.34 -27.23 -1.97
CA PRO A 59 -30.65 -27.14 -2.60
C PRO A 59 -30.73 -27.82 -3.96
N SER A 60 -29.66 -28.32 -4.53
CA SER A 60 -29.67 -29.07 -5.80
C SER A 60 -28.48 -30.04 -5.90
N ALA A 61 -28.78 -31.24 -6.42
CA ALA A 61 -27.87 -32.37 -6.52
C ALA A 61 -26.92 -32.32 -7.75
N ASN A 62 -26.69 -31.19 -8.35
CA ASN A 62 -25.88 -31.07 -9.53
C ASN A 62 -24.44 -30.65 -9.16
N LEU A 63 -23.52 -31.59 -9.25
CA LEU A 63 -22.06 -31.40 -9.03
C LEU A 63 -21.43 -30.30 -9.91
N TRP A 64 -22.15 -29.77 -10.88
CA TRP A 64 -21.69 -28.71 -11.79
C TRP A 64 -21.99 -27.30 -11.28
N ASP A 65 -22.91 -27.12 -10.33
CA ASP A 65 -23.29 -25.79 -9.83
C ASP A 65 -22.27 -25.16 -8.90
N TRP A 66 -21.38 -25.96 -8.32
CA TRP A 66 -20.36 -25.43 -7.43
C TRP A 66 -19.06 -25.00 -8.13
N TRP A 67 -18.82 -25.37 -9.38
CA TRP A 67 -17.79 -24.75 -10.19
C TRP A 67 -18.09 -23.28 -10.46
N LEU A 68 -19.35 -22.91 -10.57
CA LEU A 68 -19.82 -21.55 -10.81
C LEU A 68 -19.84 -20.68 -9.55
N ALA A 69 -19.96 -21.27 -8.36
CA ALA A 69 -19.98 -20.54 -7.08
C ALA A 69 -18.59 -20.15 -6.57
N ILE A 70 -17.53 -20.66 -7.17
CA ILE A 70 -16.12 -20.39 -6.78
C ILE A 70 -15.58 -19.12 -7.43
N GLU A 71 -16.17 -18.69 -8.53
CA GLU A 71 -15.60 -17.62 -9.37
C GLU A 71 -15.54 -16.25 -8.71
N ASP A 72 -16.43 -15.97 -7.75
CA ASP A 72 -16.53 -14.64 -7.13
C ASP A 72 -15.88 -14.56 -5.73
N PHE A 73 -15.57 -15.70 -5.08
CA PHE A 73 -14.95 -15.67 -3.76
C PHE A 73 -13.56 -15.03 -3.81
N GLY A 74 -13.38 -13.98 -3.02
CA GLY A 74 -12.14 -13.22 -3.00
C GLY A 74 -12.03 -12.19 -4.14
N ALA A 75 -13.04 -12.08 -5.01
CA ALA A 75 -13.09 -11.03 -6.02
C ALA A 75 -13.16 -9.64 -5.36
N ILE A 76 -12.45 -8.68 -5.91
CA ILE A 76 -12.54 -7.30 -5.42
C ILE A 76 -13.86 -6.71 -5.90
N THR A 77 -14.74 -6.35 -4.96
CA THR A 77 -16.03 -5.72 -5.25
C THR A 77 -15.95 -4.20 -5.33
N ASN A 78 -15.01 -3.60 -4.60
CA ASN A 78 -14.73 -2.16 -4.65
C ASN A 78 -13.30 -1.88 -4.17
N TYR A 79 -12.58 -1.06 -4.89
CA TYR A 79 -11.22 -0.65 -4.49
C TYR A 79 -11.22 0.35 -3.33
N ASN A 80 -12.27 1.15 -3.13
CA ASN A 80 -12.41 2.12 -2.04
C ASN A 80 -11.14 2.99 -1.87
N LEU A 81 -10.62 3.54 -2.96
CA LEU A 81 -9.36 4.29 -3.05
C LEU A 81 -8.08 3.50 -2.73
N SER A 82 -8.14 2.18 -2.52
CA SER A 82 -6.93 1.36 -2.35
C SER A 82 -6.05 1.45 -3.60
N GLY A 83 -4.79 1.83 -3.44
CA GLY A 83 -3.84 2.05 -4.54
C GLY A 83 -3.93 3.43 -5.20
N HIS A 84 -4.92 4.26 -4.87
CA HIS A 84 -4.98 5.64 -5.35
C HIS A 84 -3.89 6.49 -4.70
N PHE A 85 -3.21 7.28 -5.51
CA PHE A 85 -2.18 8.21 -5.07
C PHE A 85 -2.24 9.52 -5.83
N GLN A 86 -1.64 10.54 -5.24
CA GLN A 86 -1.35 11.81 -5.89
C GLN A 86 -0.01 12.34 -5.42
N THR A 87 0.64 13.14 -6.24
CA THR A 87 1.81 13.92 -5.86
C THR A 87 1.43 15.39 -5.74
N VAL A 88 1.99 16.07 -4.74
CA VAL A 88 1.71 17.47 -4.47
C VAL A 88 2.90 18.14 -3.81
N GLU A 89 3.13 19.40 -4.11
CA GLU A 89 4.17 20.19 -3.45
C GLU A 89 3.69 20.72 -2.10
N VAL A 90 4.61 20.79 -1.17
CA VAL A 90 4.41 21.36 0.17
C VAL A 90 4.43 22.89 0.07
N ALA A 91 3.38 23.53 0.52
CA ALA A 91 3.33 24.99 0.66
C ALA A 91 4.03 25.47 1.92
N SER A 92 3.77 24.78 3.04
CA SER A 92 4.44 25.07 4.32
C SER A 92 4.31 23.88 5.28
N VAL A 93 5.12 23.90 6.33
CA VAL A 93 5.09 22.90 7.41
C VAL A 93 4.91 23.64 8.74
N THR A 94 3.93 23.21 9.54
CA THR A 94 3.63 23.85 10.83
C THR A 94 3.65 22.82 11.96
N GLY A 95 4.37 23.14 13.02
CA GLY A 95 4.54 22.21 14.14
C GLY A 95 5.21 20.92 13.73
N ILE A 96 4.81 19.79 14.34
CA ILE A 96 5.43 18.48 14.11
C ILE A 96 4.58 17.54 13.24
N ASN A 97 3.37 17.94 12.89
CA ASN A 97 2.39 17.05 12.29
C ASN A 97 1.50 17.68 11.21
N THR A 98 1.62 18.97 10.92
CA THR A 98 0.77 19.66 9.93
C THR A 98 1.58 20.03 8.70
N ILE A 99 1.03 19.68 7.53
CA ILE A 99 1.57 20.03 6.22
C ILE A 99 0.49 20.77 5.45
N GLU A 100 0.83 21.97 4.97
CA GLU A 100 0.04 22.72 4.01
C GLU A 100 0.51 22.37 2.60
N LEU A 101 -0.42 22.15 1.69
CA LEU A 101 -0.20 21.73 0.31
C LEU A 101 -0.43 22.89 -0.64
N GLN A 102 0.31 22.93 -1.75
CA GLN A 102 0.11 23.91 -2.81
C GLN A 102 -1.25 23.75 -3.52
N CYS A 103 -1.72 22.51 -3.63
CA CYS A 103 -3.02 22.17 -4.21
C CYS A 103 -3.79 21.27 -3.25
N GLY A 104 -5.10 21.30 -3.32
CA GLY A 104 -5.96 20.40 -2.54
C GLY A 104 -5.78 18.93 -2.92
N VAL A 105 -6.06 18.06 -1.96
CA VAL A 105 -6.05 16.61 -2.23
C VAL A 105 -7.23 16.23 -3.15
N ASP A 106 -6.97 15.37 -4.14
CA ASP A 106 -8.00 14.96 -5.10
C ASP A 106 -9.05 14.05 -4.46
N TYR A 107 -8.67 13.31 -3.43
CA TYR A 107 -9.50 12.28 -2.80
C TYR A 107 -9.58 12.48 -1.29
N ALA A 108 -10.70 12.04 -0.71
CA ALA A 108 -10.84 11.91 0.74
C ALA A 108 -10.14 10.64 1.22
N TYR A 109 -8.81 10.66 1.29
CA TYR A 109 -8.00 9.53 1.74
C TYR A 109 -8.35 9.13 3.16
N ASN A 110 -8.75 7.87 3.35
CA ASN A 110 -9.17 7.36 4.65
C ASN A 110 -7.96 6.90 5.48
N HIS A 111 -7.58 7.67 6.50
CA HIS A 111 -6.42 7.39 7.34
C HIS A 111 -6.46 6.02 8.05
N THR A 112 -7.67 5.43 8.26
CA THR A 112 -7.80 4.08 8.85
C THR A 112 -7.44 2.96 7.88
N LYS A 113 -7.16 3.30 6.60
CA LYS A 113 -6.85 2.37 5.52
C LYS A 113 -5.36 2.44 5.10
N HIS A 114 -4.48 2.72 6.06
CA HIS A 114 -3.03 2.83 5.86
C HIS A 114 -2.67 3.81 4.74
N VAL A 115 -2.93 5.09 4.99
CA VAL A 115 -2.46 6.16 4.12
C VAL A 115 -1.02 6.49 4.47
N GLN A 116 -0.14 6.46 3.48
CA GLN A 116 1.24 6.92 3.60
C GLN A 116 1.41 8.29 2.96
N VAL A 117 2.26 9.10 3.57
CA VAL A 117 2.83 10.30 2.96
C VAL A 117 4.32 10.04 2.79
N VAL A 118 4.79 10.08 1.55
CA VAL A 118 6.16 9.75 1.17
C VAL A 118 6.80 10.98 0.56
N ARG A 119 7.92 11.45 1.12
CA ARG A 119 8.70 12.53 0.52
C ARG A 119 9.45 11.99 -0.69
N ILE A 120 9.36 12.69 -1.82
CA ILE A 120 9.98 12.31 -3.09
C ILE A 120 11.26 13.11 -3.28
N PRO A 121 12.43 12.47 -3.38
CA PRO A 121 13.64 13.17 -3.73
C PRO A 121 13.59 13.63 -5.20
N ARG A 122 14.02 14.86 -5.43
CA ARG A 122 14.05 15.52 -6.75
C ARG A 122 15.50 15.70 -7.16
N PHE A 123 15.83 15.26 -8.36
CA PHE A 123 17.15 15.35 -8.94
C PHE A 123 17.07 16.00 -10.32
N ASN A 124 18.06 16.82 -10.68
CA ASN A 124 18.24 17.22 -12.07
C ASN A 124 18.70 16.00 -12.88
N ASP A 125 19.78 15.39 -12.43
CA ASP A 125 20.34 14.17 -13.00
C ASP A 125 20.48 13.09 -11.93
N LEU A 126 20.22 11.83 -12.29
CA LEU A 126 20.45 10.69 -11.43
C LEU A 126 21.18 9.57 -12.16
N THR A 127 22.37 9.22 -11.68
CA THR A 127 23.09 8.02 -12.09
C THR A 127 23.09 7.00 -10.96
N VAL A 128 22.42 5.88 -11.17
CA VAL A 128 22.39 4.77 -10.18
C VAL A 128 23.64 3.91 -10.39
N SER A 129 24.44 3.79 -9.33
CA SER A 129 25.66 2.98 -9.30
C SER A 129 25.78 2.27 -7.94
N GLY A 130 26.63 1.25 -7.85
CA GLY A 130 26.88 0.54 -6.58
C GLY A 130 26.40 -0.92 -6.54
N GLY A 131 25.95 -1.47 -7.67
CA GLY A 131 25.58 -2.88 -7.79
C GLY A 131 24.09 -3.15 -7.65
N MET A 132 23.73 -4.40 -7.41
CA MET A 132 22.33 -4.80 -7.24
C MET A 132 21.72 -4.12 -5.99
N ASN A 133 20.43 -3.74 -6.10
CA ASN A 133 19.70 -3.06 -5.03
C ASN A 133 20.33 -1.74 -4.58
N SER A 134 20.87 -0.97 -5.52
CA SER A 134 21.50 0.32 -5.24
C SER A 134 20.51 1.33 -4.64
N ILE A 135 19.24 1.28 -5.06
CA ILE A 135 18.15 2.04 -4.46
C ILE A 135 17.04 1.05 -4.09
N VAL A 136 16.68 1.03 -2.82
CA VAL A 136 15.60 0.20 -2.28
C VAL A 136 14.74 1.03 -1.32
N PRO A 137 13.44 0.73 -1.20
CA PRO A 137 12.61 1.38 -0.20
C PRO A 137 12.86 0.80 1.19
N ASN A 138 12.41 1.49 2.22
CA ASN A 138 12.21 0.85 3.52
C ASN A 138 11.23 -0.32 3.38
N ALA A 139 11.50 -1.43 4.06
CA ALA A 139 10.58 -2.57 4.06
C ALA A 139 9.24 -2.18 4.68
N TRP A 140 8.17 -2.76 4.17
CA TRP A 140 6.84 -2.61 4.75
C TRP A 140 6.84 -3.11 6.20
N ASN A 141 6.44 -2.25 7.13
CA ASN A 141 6.42 -2.54 8.58
C ASN A 141 5.02 -2.82 9.13
N GLY A 142 4.02 -2.96 8.26
CA GLY A 142 2.61 -3.09 8.61
C GLY A 142 1.81 -1.79 8.43
N GLN A 143 2.48 -0.64 8.35
CA GLN A 143 1.85 0.68 8.19
C GLN A 143 2.47 1.52 7.08
N THR A 144 3.78 1.51 6.96
CA THR A 144 4.55 2.30 5.98
C THR A 144 5.68 1.49 5.38
N GLY A 145 6.18 1.93 4.23
CA GLY A 145 7.27 1.29 3.49
C GLY A 145 6.83 0.74 2.14
N GLY A 146 7.72 0.03 1.46
CA GLY A 146 7.46 -0.64 0.20
C GLY A 146 7.36 0.25 -1.05
N ILE A 147 7.66 1.54 -0.93
CA ILE A 147 7.51 2.51 -2.02
C ILE A 147 8.87 3.11 -2.39
N VAL A 148 9.19 3.08 -3.67
CA VAL A 148 10.24 3.90 -4.28
C VAL A 148 9.57 4.93 -5.16
N ALA A 149 9.82 6.22 -4.89
CA ALA A 149 9.35 7.33 -5.69
C ALA A 149 10.50 8.32 -5.87
N LEU A 150 10.79 8.71 -7.10
CA LEU A 150 11.88 9.60 -7.48
C LEU A 150 11.36 10.55 -8.55
N GLU A 151 11.79 11.81 -8.52
CA GLU A 151 11.59 12.76 -9.61
C GLU A 151 12.94 13.12 -10.20
N ILE A 152 13.07 13.01 -11.52
CA ILE A 152 14.30 13.31 -12.26
C ILE A 152 13.92 14.20 -13.44
N ASP A 153 14.54 15.36 -13.52
CA ASP A 153 14.18 16.40 -14.49
C ASP A 153 14.86 16.21 -15.84
N ASP A 154 16.14 15.80 -15.88
CA ASP A 154 16.93 15.73 -17.13
C ASP A 154 17.42 14.30 -17.39
N VAL A 155 18.54 13.87 -16.84
CA VAL A 155 19.17 12.60 -17.19
C VAL A 155 19.01 11.54 -16.13
N PHE A 156 18.40 10.41 -16.52
CA PHE A 156 18.35 9.21 -15.70
C PHE A 156 19.16 8.07 -16.32
N SER A 157 20.10 7.52 -15.56
CA SER A 157 20.91 6.38 -16.01
C SER A 157 21.15 5.36 -14.91
N ILE A 158 21.24 4.09 -15.30
CA ILE A 158 21.58 2.98 -14.40
C ILE A 158 22.82 2.29 -14.94
N ASN A 159 23.90 2.29 -14.17
CA ASN A 159 25.13 1.61 -14.53
C ASN A 159 24.94 0.09 -14.56
N ALA A 160 25.73 -0.58 -15.41
CA ALA A 160 25.70 -2.03 -15.52
C ALA A 160 25.88 -2.70 -14.15
N GLY A 161 25.00 -3.65 -13.82
CA GLY A 161 24.99 -4.35 -12.54
C GLY A 161 24.29 -3.60 -11.40
N SER A 162 23.87 -2.34 -11.61
CA SER A 162 23.09 -1.58 -10.63
C SER A 162 21.59 -1.74 -10.87
N SER A 163 20.77 -1.52 -9.84
CA SER A 163 19.31 -1.62 -9.95
C SER A 163 18.58 -0.76 -8.93
N ILE A 164 17.34 -0.41 -9.27
CA ILE A 164 16.33 0.06 -8.34
C ILE A 164 15.37 -1.11 -8.12
N SER A 165 15.11 -1.48 -6.88
CA SER A 165 14.29 -2.65 -6.58
C SER A 165 13.42 -2.44 -5.35
N ALA A 166 12.13 -2.76 -5.49
CA ALA A 166 11.18 -2.87 -4.37
C ALA A 166 10.82 -4.34 -4.07
N SER A 167 11.53 -5.31 -4.70
CA SER A 167 11.26 -6.74 -4.54
C SER A 167 11.46 -7.17 -3.09
N GLY A 168 10.42 -7.76 -2.48
CA GLY A 168 10.44 -8.22 -1.10
C GLY A 168 10.25 -7.11 -0.05
N PHE A 169 10.13 -5.84 -0.45
CA PHE A 169 9.94 -4.72 0.46
C PHE A 169 8.48 -4.27 0.60
N GLY A 170 7.59 -4.70 -0.31
CA GLY A 170 6.17 -4.33 -0.31
C GLY A 170 5.33 -5.10 0.71
N PHE A 171 4.03 -5.07 0.52
CA PHE A 171 3.10 -5.87 1.32
C PHE A 171 3.50 -7.34 1.30
N ARG A 172 3.43 -7.97 2.45
CA ARG A 172 3.55 -9.42 2.50
C ARG A 172 2.32 -10.04 1.83
N GLY A 173 2.54 -10.93 0.88
CA GLY A 173 1.51 -11.80 0.36
C GLY A 173 0.92 -12.65 1.50
N GLY A 174 -0.29 -13.16 1.31
CA GLY A 174 -0.86 -14.15 2.21
C GLY A 174 0.15 -15.29 2.40
N GLN A 175 0.37 -15.70 3.64
CA GLN A 175 1.21 -16.86 3.91
C GLN A 175 0.51 -18.08 3.30
N LEU A 176 1.19 -18.79 2.43
CA LEU A 176 0.74 -20.11 2.03
C LEU A 176 0.69 -20.94 3.30
N ASP A 177 -0.47 -21.55 3.57
CA ASP A 177 -0.54 -22.58 4.59
C ASP A 177 0.49 -23.66 4.25
N ALA A 178 1.44 -23.88 5.15
CA ALA A 178 2.58 -24.79 4.94
C ALA A 178 2.14 -26.23 4.66
N PHE A 179 0.85 -26.53 4.78
CA PHE A 179 0.36 -27.89 4.71
C PHE A 179 -0.58 -28.19 3.55
N GLY A 180 -1.02 -27.21 2.75
CA GLY A 180 -2.10 -27.49 1.79
C GLY A 180 -3.26 -28.26 2.47
N GLN A 181 -3.27 -28.26 3.77
CA GLN A 181 -4.25 -28.95 4.59
C GLN A 181 -5.43 -28.01 4.76
N SER A 182 -6.55 -28.50 4.38
CA SER A 182 -7.84 -27.90 4.71
C SER A 182 -7.77 -27.32 6.10
N GLY A 183 -7.86 -25.99 6.19
CA GLY A 183 -7.82 -25.28 7.44
C GLY A 183 -8.73 -25.95 8.44
N ASN A 184 -8.24 -26.18 9.62
CA ASN A 184 -9.10 -26.65 10.71
C ASN A 184 -10.11 -25.55 11.00
N PRO A 185 -11.40 -25.69 10.65
CA PRO A 185 -12.40 -24.64 10.82
C PRO A 185 -12.62 -24.25 12.30
N SER A 186 -12.00 -24.95 13.21
CA SER A 186 -12.02 -24.67 14.65
C SER A 186 -10.92 -23.74 15.12
N ASN A 187 -9.98 -23.30 14.26
CA ASN A 187 -8.98 -22.32 14.64
C ASN A 187 -9.29 -20.95 14.03
N PRO A 188 -9.95 -20.03 14.77
CA PRO A 188 -10.29 -18.71 14.26
C PRO A 188 -9.07 -17.83 13.92
N ASN A 189 -7.87 -18.30 14.24
CA ASN A 189 -6.61 -17.60 13.93
C ASN A 189 -6.01 -18.00 12.57
N GLU A 190 -6.60 -18.92 11.82
CA GLU A 190 -6.12 -19.36 10.52
C GLU A 190 -6.67 -18.56 9.34
N THR A 191 -7.67 -17.72 9.55
CA THR A 191 -8.08 -16.74 8.53
C THR A 191 -7.07 -15.61 8.47
N ARG A 192 -5.93 -15.87 7.89
CA ARG A 192 -4.87 -14.88 7.71
C ARG A 192 -5.16 -14.03 6.49
N PHE A 193 -5.97 -13.01 6.70
CA PHE A 193 -6.06 -11.95 5.72
C PHE A 193 -4.74 -11.18 5.67
N PRO A 194 -4.28 -10.79 4.47
CA PRO A 194 -3.12 -9.90 4.36
C PRO A 194 -3.38 -8.64 5.17
N GLY A 195 -2.55 -8.37 6.17
CA GLY A 195 -2.65 -7.14 6.94
C GLY A 195 -2.82 -7.27 8.46
N THR A 196 -2.83 -8.47 9.03
CA THR A 196 -2.67 -8.58 10.48
C THR A 196 -1.19 -8.47 10.83
N PRO A 197 -0.76 -7.46 11.61
CA PRO A 197 0.61 -7.40 12.10
C PRO A 197 0.86 -8.56 13.06
N TYR A 198 2.05 -9.09 13.02
CA TYR A 198 2.60 -9.92 14.09
C TYR A 198 2.98 -9.05 15.28
#